data_4980b7bd33f48b482715c0c98c728c09
#
_entry.id   4980b7bd33f48b482715c0c98c728c09
#
_cell.length_a   1.000
_cell.length_b   1.000
_cell.length_c   1.000
_cell.angle_alpha   90.00
_cell.angle_beta   90.00
_cell.angle_gamma   90.00
#
_symmetry.space_group_name_H-M   'P 1'
#
loop_
_entity.id
_entity.type
_entity.pdbx_description
1 polymer ?
#
loop_
_entity_poly.entity_id
_entity_poly.type
_entity_poly.pdbx_seq_one_letter_code
_entity_poly.pdbx_strand_id
1 'polypeptide(L)'
;MGYRHTKQEILEGALAAALDDGLSQLTFGRVAKRLGINDRTVVYYFPTKEALITEVVTSMGLQLQVALGAAFSTPATDHLELARLAWPVLAREETDRIFALFFEANGLAAAGRAPFDTLVPAIVEAWIEWVTNFLTGTASARRAEASATIALLDGLLLLRLLAGPRAATAAARTLGVT
;
A
#
# COMPACT_ATOMS: atom_id res chain seq x y z
N MET A 1 8.19 32.33 -17.86
CA MET A 1 6.98 31.50 -17.65
C MET A 1 7.29 30.54 -16.51
N GLY A 2 6.69 30.75 -15.33
CA GLY A 2 6.90 29.86 -14.20
C GLY A 2 6.22 28.51 -14.46
N TYR A 3 6.97 27.43 -14.41
CA TYR A 3 6.45 26.07 -14.46
C TYR A 3 5.48 25.90 -13.29
N ARG A 4 4.20 25.77 -13.56
CA ARG A 4 3.20 25.51 -12.53
C ARG A 4 3.15 24.00 -12.31
N HIS A 5 3.69 23.56 -11.17
CA HIS A 5 3.52 22.14 -10.78
C HIS A 5 2.04 21.80 -10.63
N THR A 6 1.68 20.61 -11.12
CA THR A 6 0.34 20.05 -10.97
C THR A 6 0.20 19.35 -9.61
N LYS A 7 -1.06 19.14 -9.16
CA LYS A 7 -1.32 18.32 -7.96
C LYS A 7 -0.66 16.95 -8.04
N GLN A 8 -0.69 16.33 -9.22
CA GLN A 8 -0.12 15.01 -9.48
C GLN A 8 1.41 15.00 -9.30
N GLU A 9 2.13 15.96 -9.87
CA GLU A 9 3.59 16.09 -9.70
C GLU A 9 4.00 16.27 -8.24
N ILE A 10 3.19 17.03 -7.47
CA ILE A 10 3.44 17.22 -6.03
C ILE A 10 3.17 15.93 -5.26
N LEU A 11 2.12 15.19 -5.60
CA LEU A 11 1.81 13.89 -4.99
C LEU A 11 2.91 12.86 -5.27
N GLU A 12 3.40 12.79 -6.50
CA GLU A 12 4.53 11.94 -6.88
C GLU A 12 5.81 12.30 -6.11
N GLY A 13 6.09 13.58 -5.97
CA GLY A 13 7.21 14.08 -5.15
C GLY A 13 7.05 13.74 -3.66
N ALA A 14 5.82 13.81 -3.15
CA ALA A 14 5.50 13.45 -1.76
C ALA A 14 5.62 11.93 -1.53
N LEU A 15 5.14 11.12 -2.45
CA LEU A 15 5.32 9.66 -2.40
C LEU A 15 6.80 9.29 -2.44
N ALA A 16 7.56 9.88 -3.34
CA ALA A 16 9.00 9.65 -3.41
C ALA A 16 9.73 10.09 -2.13
N ALA A 17 9.33 11.20 -1.50
CA ALA A 17 9.88 11.62 -0.21
C ALA A 17 9.52 10.64 0.92
N ALA A 18 8.28 10.14 0.93
CA ALA A 18 7.85 9.15 1.91
C ALA A 18 8.60 7.82 1.74
N LEU A 19 8.80 7.35 0.49
CA LEU A 19 9.59 6.15 0.21
C LEU A 19 11.07 6.26 0.65
N ASP A 20 11.64 7.46 0.67
CA ASP A 20 13.03 7.67 1.11
C ASP A 20 13.15 7.85 2.63
N ASP A 21 12.22 8.57 3.25
CA ASP A 21 12.35 9.07 4.63
C ASP A 21 11.30 8.49 5.62
N GLY A 22 10.26 7.82 5.11
CA GLY A 22 9.11 7.35 5.90
C GLY A 22 7.96 8.37 5.98
N LEU A 23 6.75 7.87 6.30
CA LEU A 23 5.52 8.69 6.43
C LEU A 23 5.58 9.65 7.62
N SER A 24 6.16 9.23 8.74
CA SER A 24 6.32 10.07 9.94
C SER A 24 7.17 11.31 9.67
N GLN A 25 8.11 11.22 8.74
CA GLN A 25 9.00 12.32 8.35
C GLN A 25 8.43 13.20 7.23
N LEU A 26 7.31 12.84 6.61
CA LEU A 26 6.71 13.60 5.54
C LEU A 26 6.24 14.98 6.03
N THR A 27 6.76 16.04 5.42
CA THR A 27 6.39 17.45 5.68
C THR A 27 6.31 18.24 4.40
N PHE A 28 5.55 19.33 4.39
CA PHE A 28 5.47 20.22 3.23
C PHE A 28 6.83 20.72 2.78
N GLY A 29 7.69 21.12 3.74
CA GLY A 29 9.03 21.60 3.44
C GLY A 29 9.94 20.54 2.80
N ARG A 30 9.82 19.25 3.18
CA ARG A 30 10.57 18.16 2.54
C ARG A 30 10.12 17.93 1.12
N VAL A 31 8.81 17.91 0.87
CA VAL A 31 8.24 17.79 -0.48
C VAL A 31 8.66 18.97 -1.35
N ALA A 32 8.53 20.18 -0.82
CA ALA A 32 8.92 21.40 -1.52
C ALA A 32 10.42 21.43 -1.88
N LYS A 33 11.29 21.06 -0.91
CA LYS A 33 12.74 20.95 -1.15
C LYS A 33 13.07 19.94 -2.23
N ARG A 34 12.40 18.77 -2.23
CA ARG A 34 12.61 17.72 -3.24
C ARG A 34 12.25 18.18 -4.65
N LEU A 35 11.17 18.95 -4.77
CA LEU A 35 10.66 19.45 -6.05
C LEU A 35 11.29 20.80 -6.48
N GLY A 36 12.10 21.43 -5.63
CA GLY A 36 12.66 22.75 -5.92
C GLY A 36 11.61 23.87 -5.97
N ILE A 37 10.53 23.74 -5.19
CA ILE A 37 9.41 24.70 -5.14
C ILE A 37 9.26 25.31 -3.75
N ASN A 38 8.36 26.30 -3.63
CA ASN A 38 7.98 26.85 -2.33
C ASN A 38 6.95 25.93 -1.64
N ASP A 39 7.05 25.79 -0.32
CA ASP A 39 6.13 25.00 0.52
C ASP A 39 4.68 25.49 0.42
N ARG A 40 4.45 26.80 0.19
CA ARG A 40 3.11 27.36 -0.09
C ARG A 40 2.44 26.70 -1.31
N THR A 41 3.23 26.25 -2.29
CA THR A 41 2.70 25.55 -3.45
C THR A 41 2.18 24.17 -3.04
N VAL A 42 2.86 23.47 -2.13
CA VAL A 42 2.38 22.19 -1.58
C VAL A 42 1.10 22.42 -0.76
N VAL A 43 1.09 23.41 0.12
CA VAL A 43 -0.08 23.78 0.96
C VAL A 43 -1.30 24.17 0.11
N TYR A 44 -1.09 24.80 -1.04
CA TYR A 44 -2.18 25.17 -1.95
C TYR A 44 -2.96 23.92 -2.42
N TYR A 45 -2.28 22.81 -2.70
CA TYR A 45 -2.91 21.56 -3.17
C TYR A 45 -3.31 20.63 -2.02
N PHE A 46 -2.59 20.66 -0.91
CA PHE A 46 -2.79 19.83 0.28
C PHE A 46 -2.83 20.73 1.51
N PRO A 47 -4.02 21.24 1.89
CA PRO A 47 -4.12 22.25 2.94
C PRO A 47 -3.64 21.80 4.32
N THR A 48 -3.66 20.47 4.57
CA THR A 48 -3.18 19.89 5.84
C THR A 48 -2.21 18.75 5.58
N LYS A 49 -1.38 18.44 6.59
CA LYS A 49 -0.45 17.30 6.54
C LYS A 49 -1.23 15.99 6.42
N GLU A 50 -2.35 15.88 7.08
CA GLU A 50 -3.26 14.73 7.05
C GLU A 50 -3.80 14.49 5.63
N ALA A 51 -4.22 15.56 4.93
CA ALA A 51 -4.66 15.48 3.54
C ALA A 51 -3.55 14.97 2.61
N LEU A 52 -2.31 15.46 2.80
CA LEU A 52 -1.16 15.00 2.04
C LEU A 52 -0.86 13.52 2.29
N ILE A 53 -0.83 13.10 3.55
CA ILE A 53 -0.59 11.70 3.96
C ILE A 53 -1.68 10.79 3.36
N THR A 54 -2.94 11.17 3.50
CA THR A 54 -4.08 10.41 2.97
C THR A 54 -3.94 10.17 1.47
N GLU A 55 -3.63 11.20 0.70
CA GLU A 55 -3.44 11.07 -0.76
C GLU A 55 -2.22 10.20 -1.11
N VAL A 56 -1.11 10.32 -0.37
CA VAL A 56 0.09 9.49 -0.58
C VAL A 56 -0.22 8.01 -0.34
N VAL A 57 -0.84 7.67 0.80
CA VAL A 57 -1.17 6.28 1.14
C VAL A 57 -2.21 5.70 0.18
N THR A 58 -3.22 6.49 -0.20
CA THR A 58 -4.22 6.08 -1.19
C THR A 58 -3.59 5.82 -2.56
N SER A 59 -2.67 6.70 -3.00
CA SER A 59 -1.96 6.53 -4.28
C SER A 59 -1.11 5.26 -4.31
N MET A 60 -0.45 4.90 -3.21
CA MET A 60 0.27 3.61 -3.10
C MET A 60 -0.67 2.43 -3.29
N GLY A 61 -1.81 2.44 -2.61
CA GLY A 61 -2.82 1.39 -2.72
C GLY A 61 -3.31 1.21 -4.16
N LEU A 62 -3.63 2.30 -4.85
CA LEU A 62 -4.08 2.27 -6.24
C LEU A 62 -3.03 1.70 -7.19
N GLN A 63 -1.75 2.03 -7.02
CA GLN A 63 -0.67 1.46 -7.82
C GLN A 63 -0.55 -0.05 -7.64
N LEU A 64 -0.67 -0.55 -6.41
CA LEU A 64 -0.68 -1.98 -6.12
C LEU A 64 -1.92 -2.67 -6.72
N GLN A 65 -3.10 -2.06 -6.64
CA GLN A 65 -4.31 -2.60 -7.25
C GLN A 65 -4.18 -2.75 -8.77
N VAL A 66 -3.57 -1.79 -9.45
CA VAL A 66 -3.31 -1.89 -10.90
C VAL A 66 -2.38 -3.07 -11.20
N ALA A 67 -1.29 -3.23 -10.45
CA ALA A 67 -0.34 -4.31 -10.65
C ALA A 67 -0.96 -5.69 -10.36
N LEU A 68 -1.74 -5.82 -9.28
CA LEU A 68 -2.41 -7.06 -8.91
C LEU A 68 -3.58 -7.38 -9.83
N GLY A 69 -4.37 -6.38 -10.26
CA GLY A 69 -5.48 -6.58 -11.18
C GLY A 69 -5.03 -7.19 -12.51
N ALA A 70 -3.83 -6.86 -12.98
CA ALA A 70 -3.24 -7.49 -14.15
C ALA A 70 -2.88 -8.98 -13.93
N ALA A 71 -2.57 -9.38 -12.69
CA ALA A 71 -2.27 -10.77 -12.33
C ALA A 71 -3.54 -11.62 -12.11
N PHE A 72 -4.65 -10.99 -11.73
CA PHE A 72 -5.92 -11.66 -11.44
C PHE A 72 -6.77 -11.83 -12.71
N SER A 73 -6.26 -12.61 -13.67
CA SER A 73 -6.89 -12.80 -14.97
C SER A 73 -8.12 -13.71 -14.95
N THR A 74 -8.23 -14.58 -13.95
CA THR A 74 -9.36 -15.49 -13.73
C THR A 74 -9.79 -15.44 -12.28
N PRO A 75 -11.12 -15.55 -11.98
CA PRO A 75 -11.58 -15.61 -10.60
C PRO A 75 -11.02 -16.85 -9.88
N ALA A 76 -10.51 -16.65 -8.68
CA ALA A 76 -10.01 -17.70 -7.81
C ALA A 76 -11.15 -18.34 -6.97
N THR A 77 -10.97 -19.58 -6.55
CA THR A 77 -11.95 -20.29 -5.72
C THR A 77 -11.72 -20.07 -4.23
N ASP A 78 -10.48 -19.78 -3.83
CA ASP A 78 -10.08 -19.60 -2.44
C ASP A 78 -8.89 -18.63 -2.30
N HIS A 79 -8.56 -18.31 -1.05
CA HIS A 79 -7.47 -17.40 -0.69
C HIS A 79 -6.08 -17.90 -1.12
N LEU A 80 -5.85 -19.22 -1.15
CA LEU A 80 -4.55 -19.77 -1.55
C LEU A 80 -4.32 -19.61 -3.05
N GLU A 81 -5.35 -19.87 -3.86
CA GLU A 81 -5.29 -19.66 -5.31
C GLU A 81 -5.00 -18.19 -5.62
N LEU A 82 -5.71 -17.26 -4.95
CA LEU A 82 -5.48 -15.84 -5.15
C LEU A 82 -4.11 -15.39 -4.64
N ALA A 83 -3.66 -15.91 -3.50
CA ALA A 83 -2.33 -15.62 -2.98
C ALA A 83 -1.20 -16.09 -3.90
N ARG A 84 -1.36 -17.25 -4.58
CA ARG A 84 -0.41 -17.75 -5.59
C ARG A 84 -0.28 -16.81 -6.78
N LEU A 85 -1.38 -16.18 -7.20
CA LEU A 85 -1.35 -15.19 -8.28
C LEU A 85 -0.72 -13.86 -7.82
N ALA A 86 -0.97 -13.44 -6.59
CA ALA A 86 -0.48 -12.19 -6.04
C ALA A 86 1.01 -12.24 -5.66
N TRP A 87 1.47 -13.35 -5.08
CA TRP A 87 2.82 -13.46 -4.50
C TRP A 87 3.95 -13.09 -5.46
N PRO A 88 3.98 -13.55 -6.73
CA PRO A 88 5.04 -13.17 -7.68
C PRO A 88 5.08 -11.68 -8.01
N VAL A 89 3.96 -10.97 -7.83
CA VAL A 89 3.85 -9.52 -8.04
C VAL A 89 4.35 -8.77 -6.81
N LEU A 90 3.95 -9.24 -5.62
CA LEU A 90 4.21 -8.55 -4.35
C LEU A 90 5.59 -8.85 -3.76
N ALA A 91 6.15 -10.04 -4.02
CA ALA A 91 7.43 -10.49 -3.44
C ALA A 91 8.65 -10.02 -4.26
N ARG A 92 8.62 -8.81 -4.78
CA ARG A 92 9.70 -8.19 -5.55
C ARG A 92 10.45 -7.16 -4.73
N GLU A 93 11.72 -6.94 -5.06
CA GLU A 93 12.54 -5.94 -4.38
C GLU A 93 11.98 -4.52 -4.55
N GLU A 94 11.41 -4.22 -5.72
CA GLU A 94 10.83 -2.92 -6.03
C GLU A 94 9.61 -2.59 -5.15
N THR A 95 8.90 -3.62 -4.66
CA THR A 95 7.73 -3.45 -3.79
C THR A 95 8.10 -3.37 -2.30
N ASP A 96 9.31 -3.79 -1.90
CA ASP A 96 9.72 -3.83 -0.50
C ASP A 96 9.59 -2.45 0.18
N ARG A 97 9.94 -1.36 -0.52
CA ARG A 97 9.82 0.01 0.01
C ARG A 97 8.36 0.45 0.20
N ILE A 98 7.47 0.03 -0.69
CA ILE A 98 6.02 0.30 -0.59
C ILE A 98 5.46 -0.41 0.63
N PHE A 99 5.83 -1.68 0.84
CA PHE A 99 5.37 -2.43 2.01
C PHE A 99 5.99 -1.93 3.32
N ALA A 100 7.23 -1.42 3.31
CA ALA A 100 7.80 -0.76 4.48
C ALA A 100 6.96 0.44 4.91
N LEU A 101 6.52 1.30 3.97
CA LEU A 101 5.60 2.40 4.26
C LEU A 101 4.22 1.92 4.72
N PHE A 102 3.67 0.87 4.11
CA PHE A 102 2.39 0.29 4.50
C PHE A 102 2.43 -0.21 5.94
N PHE A 103 3.48 -0.94 6.34
CA PHE A 103 3.60 -1.41 7.71
C PHE A 103 3.95 -0.29 8.70
N GLU A 104 4.64 0.78 8.28
CA GLU A 104 4.76 2.00 9.09
C GLU A 104 3.38 2.61 9.37
N ALA A 105 2.53 2.75 8.34
CA ALA A 105 1.17 3.26 8.50
C ALA A 105 0.34 2.39 9.45
N ASN A 106 0.43 1.05 9.33
CA ASN A 106 -0.25 0.10 10.20
C ASN A 106 0.21 0.24 11.66
N GLY A 107 1.51 0.38 11.89
CA GLY A 107 2.05 0.61 13.23
C GLY A 107 1.57 1.92 13.85
N LEU A 108 1.52 3.00 13.06
CA LEU A 108 0.99 4.30 13.50
C LEU A 108 -0.51 4.23 13.80
N ALA A 109 -1.29 3.51 12.99
CA ALA A 109 -2.71 3.28 13.23
C ALA A 109 -2.96 2.49 14.53
N ALA A 110 -2.21 1.40 14.75
CA ALA A 110 -2.29 0.59 15.95
C ALA A 110 -1.91 1.40 17.22
N ALA A 111 -1.05 2.42 17.07
CA ALA A 111 -0.69 3.36 18.14
C ALA A 111 -1.69 4.53 18.29
N GLY A 112 -2.83 4.53 17.58
CA GLY A 112 -3.86 5.57 17.65
C GLY A 112 -3.39 6.94 17.12
N ARG A 113 -2.49 6.95 16.15
CA ARG A 113 -1.95 8.20 15.58
C ARG A 113 -2.80 8.68 14.41
N ALA A 114 -3.34 9.90 14.50
CA ALA A 114 -4.00 10.55 13.39
C ALA A 114 -3.00 10.88 12.25
N PRO A 115 -3.41 10.79 10.97
CA PRO A 115 -4.71 10.35 10.47
C PRO A 115 -4.82 8.82 10.31
N PHE A 116 -3.79 8.06 10.67
CA PHE A 116 -3.64 6.63 10.38
C PHE A 116 -4.69 5.76 11.10
N ASP A 117 -5.09 6.16 12.31
CA ASP A 117 -6.09 5.47 13.16
C ASP A 117 -7.47 5.33 12.51
N THR A 118 -7.81 6.25 11.61
CA THR A 118 -9.06 6.22 10.81
C THR A 118 -8.81 5.81 9.37
N LEU A 119 -7.69 6.24 8.79
CA LEU A 119 -7.33 6.00 7.39
C LEU A 119 -7.04 4.51 7.11
N VAL A 120 -6.21 3.87 7.96
CA VAL A 120 -5.78 2.49 7.71
C VAL A 120 -6.95 1.50 7.79
N PRO A 121 -7.84 1.53 8.80
CA PRO A 121 -9.02 0.66 8.81
C PRO A 121 -9.90 0.84 7.57
N ALA A 122 -10.11 2.07 7.09
CA ALA A 122 -10.88 2.32 5.88
C ALA A 122 -10.20 1.75 4.62
N ILE A 123 -8.88 1.83 4.53
CA ILE A 123 -8.10 1.24 3.44
C ILE A 123 -8.19 -0.29 3.48
N VAL A 124 -8.03 -0.92 4.64
CA VAL A 124 -8.14 -2.38 4.79
C VAL A 124 -9.53 -2.86 4.34
N GLU A 125 -10.59 -2.16 4.76
CA GLU A 125 -11.96 -2.47 4.32
C GLU A 125 -12.12 -2.34 2.80
N ALA A 126 -11.62 -1.27 2.20
CA ALA A 126 -11.64 -1.06 0.76
C ALA A 126 -10.84 -2.15 0.00
N TRP A 127 -9.73 -2.62 0.57
CA TRP A 127 -8.96 -3.72 -0.01
C TRP A 127 -9.70 -5.05 0.07
N ILE A 128 -10.34 -5.38 1.21
CA ILE A 128 -11.17 -6.57 1.33
C ILE A 128 -12.28 -6.55 0.26
N GLU A 129 -12.98 -5.42 0.13
CA GLU A 129 -14.03 -5.26 -0.88
C GLU A 129 -13.49 -5.44 -2.30
N TRP A 130 -12.36 -4.81 -2.63
CA TRP A 130 -11.74 -4.92 -3.94
C TRP A 130 -11.32 -6.37 -4.26
N VAL A 131 -10.73 -7.09 -3.31
CA VAL A 131 -10.29 -8.48 -3.46
C VAL A 131 -11.47 -9.42 -3.70
N THR A 132 -12.65 -9.15 -3.13
CA THR A 132 -13.85 -9.99 -3.35
C THR A 132 -14.25 -10.09 -4.81
N ASN A 133 -13.89 -9.11 -5.65
CA ASN A 133 -14.20 -9.11 -7.09
C ASN A 133 -13.45 -10.20 -7.87
N PHE A 134 -12.39 -10.75 -7.30
CA PHE A 134 -11.56 -11.79 -7.92
C PHE A 134 -11.82 -13.19 -7.34
N LEU A 135 -12.86 -13.33 -6.53
CA LEU A 135 -13.22 -14.60 -5.87
C LEU A 135 -14.61 -15.07 -6.29
N THR A 136 -14.78 -16.39 -6.37
CA THR A 136 -16.08 -17.03 -6.65
C THR A 136 -16.82 -17.37 -5.35
N GLY A 137 -18.13 -17.62 -5.44
CA GLY A 137 -18.95 -18.04 -4.32
C GLY A 137 -19.92 -16.98 -3.80
N THR A 138 -20.51 -17.23 -2.65
CA THR A 138 -21.45 -16.29 -2.01
C THR A 138 -20.72 -15.05 -1.51
N ALA A 139 -21.43 -13.94 -1.31
CA ALA A 139 -20.83 -12.70 -0.81
C ALA A 139 -20.09 -12.89 0.52
N SER A 140 -20.68 -13.67 1.44
CA SER A 140 -20.03 -13.96 2.73
C SER A 140 -18.77 -14.82 2.57
N ALA A 141 -18.79 -15.84 1.72
CA ALA A 141 -17.63 -16.68 1.45
C ALA A 141 -16.50 -15.87 0.80
N ARG A 142 -16.80 -15.09 -0.25
CA ARG A 142 -15.82 -14.22 -0.91
C ARG A 142 -15.15 -13.24 0.06
N ARG A 143 -15.94 -12.64 0.98
CA ARG A 143 -15.39 -11.73 1.97
C ARG A 143 -14.46 -12.43 2.96
N ALA A 144 -14.81 -13.64 3.41
CA ALA A 144 -13.96 -14.44 4.28
C ALA A 144 -12.63 -14.82 3.59
N GLU A 145 -12.71 -15.29 2.33
CA GLU A 145 -11.55 -15.63 1.51
C GLU A 145 -10.68 -14.39 1.21
N ALA A 146 -11.29 -13.24 0.93
CA ALA A 146 -10.56 -11.97 0.72
C ALA A 146 -9.78 -11.56 1.98
N SER A 147 -10.40 -11.65 3.16
CA SER A 147 -9.74 -11.35 4.43
C SER A 147 -8.58 -12.32 4.71
N ALA A 148 -8.77 -13.62 4.41
CA ALA A 148 -7.73 -14.63 4.55
C ALA A 148 -6.56 -14.38 3.57
N THR A 149 -6.85 -13.97 2.33
CA THR A 149 -5.83 -13.61 1.33
C THR A 149 -4.95 -12.47 1.83
N ILE A 150 -5.56 -11.39 2.33
CA ILE A 150 -4.85 -10.22 2.85
C ILE A 150 -3.99 -10.61 4.06
N ALA A 151 -4.58 -11.31 5.04
CA ALA A 151 -3.86 -11.73 6.24
C ALA A 151 -2.63 -12.62 5.91
N LEU A 152 -2.80 -13.55 4.96
CA LEU A 152 -1.72 -14.44 4.51
C LEU A 152 -0.60 -13.67 3.82
N LEU A 153 -0.95 -12.80 2.88
CA LEU A 153 0.03 -12.01 2.12
C LEU A 153 0.73 -10.97 3.00
N ASP A 154 0.01 -10.27 3.86
CA ASP A 154 0.60 -9.29 4.80
C ASP A 154 1.58 -9.97 5.77
N GLY A 155 1.23 -11.15 6.29
CA GLY A 155 2.14 -11.94 7.13
C GLY A 155 3.43 -12.32 6.41
N LEU A 156 3.33 -12.79 5.16
CA LEU A 156 4.50 -13.15 4.33
C LEU A 156 5.35 -11.93 3.96
N LEU A 157 4.73 -10.80 3.64
CA LEU A 157 5.41 -9.56 3.29
C LEU A 157 6.10 -8.92 4.50
N LEU A 158 5.45 -8.96 5.67
CA LEU A 158 6.08 -8.52 6.91
C LEU A 158 7.30 -9.41 7.24
N LEU A 159 7.17 -10.73 7.10
CA LEU A 159 8.29 -11.65 7.29
C LEU A 159 9.42 -11.35 6.29
N ARG A 160 9.09 -11.01 5.03
CA ARG A 160 10.06 -10.62 4.01
C ARG A 160 10.86 -9.38 4.43
N LEU A 161 10.22 -8.38 4.98
CA LEU A 161 10.89 -7.15 5.44
C LEU A 161 11.77 -7.40 6.68
N LEU A 162 11.31 -8.22 7.63
CA LEU A 162 11.99 -8.40 8.91
C LEU A 162 13.06 -9.50 8.89
N ALA A 163 12.82 -10.59 8.16
CA ALA A 163 13.70 -11.76 8.14
C ALA A 163 14.30 -12.04 6.74
N GLY A 164 13.96 -11.23 5.76
CA GLY A 164 14.50 -11.29 4.40
C GLY A 164 13.75 -12.21 3.44
N PRO A 165 14.04 -12.07 2.12
CA PRO A 165 13.30 -12.76 1.06
C PRO A 165 13.39 -14.30 1.15
N ARG A 166 14.51 -14.85 1.63
CA ARG A 166 14.68 -16.31 1.78
C ARG A 166 13.71 -16.89 2.81
N ALA A 167 13.55 -16.24 3.96
CA ALA A 167 12.64 -16.68 5.01
C ALA A 167 11.18 -16.63 4.53
N ALA A 168 10.78 -15.54 3.89
CA ALA A 168 9.44 -15.40 3.33
C ALA A 168 9.14 -16.43 2.23
N THR A 169 10.10 -16.71 1.34
CA THR A 169 9.93 -17.73 0.29
C THR A 169 9.79 -19.13 0.89
N ALA A 170 10.56 -19.46 1.93
CA ALA A 170 10.43 -20.74 2.63
C ALA A 170 9.03 -20.88 3.29
N ALA A 171 8.58 -19.83 3.97
CA ALA A 171 7.24 -19.80 4.56
C ALA A 171 6.12 -19.89 3.49
N ALA A 172 6.24 -19.16 2.37
CA ALA A 172 5.30 -19.22 1.27
C ALA A 172 5.14 -20.63 0.70
N ARG A 173 6.24 -21.38 0.55
CA ARG A 173 6.21 -22.80 0.16
C ARG A 173 5.48 -23.67 1.17
N THR A 174 5.79 -23.53 2.46
CA THR A 174 5.15 -24.31 3.53
C THR A 174 3.64 -24.04 3.59
N LEU A 175 3.24 -22.80 3.32
CA LEU A 175 1.83 -22.38 3.29
C LEU A 175 1.13 -22.67 1.95
N GLY A 176 1.83 -23.24 0.97
CA GLY A 176 1.25 -23.60 -0.32
C GLY A 176 1.01 -22.43 -1.26
N VAL A 177 1.67 -21.28 -1.04
CA VAL A 177 1.56 -20.07 -1.88
C VAL A 177 2.50 -20.15 -3.11
N THR A 178 3.56 -20.93 -3.04
CA THR A 178 4.50 -21.20 -4.17
C THR A 178 4.71 -22.67 -4.35
#